data_8d286945d07ba7fc6e3dc9556ebb41cc
#
_entry.id   8d286945d07ba7fc6e3dc9556ebb41cc
#
_cell.length_a   1.000
_cell.length_b   1.000
_cell.length_c   1.000
_cell.angle_alpha   90.00
_cell.angle_beta   90.00
_cell.angle_gamma   90.00
#
_symmetry.space_group_name_H-M   'P 1'
#
loop_
_entity.id
_entity.type
_entity.pdbx_description
1 polymer ?
#
loop_
_entity_poly.entity_id
_entity_poly.type
_entity_poly.pdbx_seq_one_letter_code
_entity_poly.pdbx_strand_id
1 'polypeptide(L)'
;MRDFDSEAKEQAGKKYNYNFDGIVRDYMMRTFQPHFGAGPALEIGCYHGDSTIELEKYISDLTVIEASAEAMAVARGRVSERVKFINAMIEESEFEPKFSSIFMINTLEHMEDAESTLSKVKAWLADSGKLFVLVPNADAPSRQIAVHMGLVEHNNAVTQPEWQHGHRRTYSFDTLERDLRKCGLKTIARGGIIFKALANFQFDRALEAGIINEAYVDACHRLGEIYPSFCASIYSISQK
;
A
#
# COMPACT_ATOMS: atom_id res chain seq x y z
N MET A 1 8.80 9.17 20.93
CA MET A 1 9.13 9.09 19.48
C MET A 1 8.97 7.63 19.10
N ARG A 2 8.33 7.32 17.98
CA ARG A 2 8.11 5.95 17.48
C ARG A 2 9.46 5.36 17.07
N ASP A 3 9.75 4.13 17.49
CA ASP A 3 10.99 3.42 17.15
C ASP A 3 10.71 2.41 16.02
N PHE A 4 10.92 2.86 14.78
CA PHE A 4 10.64 2.05 13.58
C PHE A 4 11.60 0.87 13.42
N ASP A 5 12.83 0.95 13.95
CA ASP A 5 13.76 -0.17 13.91
C ASP A 5 13.35 -1.30 14.87
N SER A 6 12.89 -0.96 16.07
CA SER A 6 12.30 -1.94 16.99
C SER A 6 11.03 -2.56 16.40
N GLU A 7 10.16 -1.76 15.78
CA GLU A 7 8.96 -2.27 15.09
C GLU A 7 9.33 -3.22 13.94
N ALA A 8 10.35 -2.89 13.15
CA ALA A 8 10.81 -3.76 12.05
C ALA A 8 11.36 -5.09 12.56
N LYS A 9 12.13 -5.09 13.66
CA LYS A 9 12.67 -6.31 14.31
C LYS A 9 11.58 -7.21 14.87
N GLU A 10 10.64 -6.65 15.62
CA GLU A 10 9.53 -7.41 16.21
C GLU A 10 8.62 -8.04 15.14
N GLN A 11 8.57 -7.43 13.97
CA GLN A 11 7.78 -7.86 12.83
C GLN A 11 8.55 -8.78 11.87
N ALA A 12 9.87 -8.93 12.03
CA ALA A 12 10.68 -9.82 11.21
C ALA A 12 10.13 -11.25 11.29
N GLY A 13 9.68 -11.78 10.16
CA GLY A 13 9.06 -13.09 10.04
C GLY A 13 7.56 -13.18 10.38
N LYS A 14 6.89 -12.07 10.72
CA LYS A 14 5.44 -12.04 10.99
C LYS A 14 4.66 -11.15 10.00
N LYS A 15 5.29 -10.11 9.45
CA LYS A 15 4.67 -9.13 8.56
C LYS A 15 4.88 -9.52 7.10
N TYR A 16 3.84 -9.47 6.28
CA TYR A 16 3.88 -9.74 4.83
C TYR A 16 4.44 -11.14 4.47
N ASN A 17 4.16 -12.15 5.28
CA ASN A 17 4.61 -13.54 5.06
C ASN A 17 3.64 -14.39 4.26
N TYR A 18 2.57 -13.79 3.75
CA TYR A 18 1.60 -14.50 2.94
C TYR A 18 1.96 -14.40 1.45
N ASN A 19 1.87 -15.51 0.73
CA ASN A 19 1.97 -15.53 -0.74
C ASN A 19 0.93 -14.60 -1.35
N PHE A 20 -0.23 -14.47 -0.70
CA PHE A 20 -1.29 -13.55 -1.09
C PHE A 20 -0.83 -12.09 -1.18
N ASP A 21 0.08 -11.64 -0.33
CA ASP A 21 0.58 -10.25 -0.39
C ASP A 21 1.41 -9.99 -1.67
N GLY A 22 2.15 -11.02 -2.14
CA GLY A 22 2.82 -11.00 -3.44
C GLY A 22 1.82 -10.92 -4.60
N ILE A 23 0.76 -11.72 -4.54
CA ILE A 23 -0.32 -11.72 -5.54
C ILE A 23 -0.97 -10.33 -5.64
N VAL A 24 -1.34 -9.72 -4.50
CA VAL A 24 -1.91 -8.35 -4.48
C VAL A 24 -0.96 -7.37 -5.16
N ARG A 25 0.34 -7.49 -4.90
CA ARG A 25 1.36 -6.60 -5.47
C ARG A 25 1.46 -6.74 -6.99
N ASP A 26 1.45 -7.97 -7.51
CA ASP A 26 1.49 -8.23 -8.95
C ASP A 26 0.29 -7.58 -9.68
N TYR A 27 -0.92 -7.78 -9.14
CA TYR A 27 -2.11 -7.18 -9.74
C TYR A 27 -2.18 -5.67 -9.54
N MET A 28 -1.69 -5.14 -8.43
CA MET A 28 -1.50 -3.71 -8.21
C MET A 28 -0.58 -3.12 -9.29
N MET A 29 0.57 -3.75 -9.57
CA MET A 29 1.50 -3.26 -10.58
C MET A 29 0.89 -3.26 -11.98
N ARG A 30 0.17 -4.32 -12.36
CA ARG A 30 -0.59 -4.37 -13.64
C ARG A 30 -1.59 -3.21 -13.74
N THR A 31 -2.23 -2.85 -12.62
CA THR A 31 -3.21 -1.76 -12.54
C THR A 31 -2.56 -0.38 -12.59
N PHE A 32 -1.43 -0.18 -11.92
CA PHE A 32 -0.80 1.13 -11.75
C PHE A 32 0.10 1.51 -12.93
N GLN A 33 0.83 0.53 -13.50
CA GLN A 33 1.84 0.77 -14.52
C GLN A 33 1.35 1.61 -15.71
N PRO A 34 0.12 1.43 -16.25
CA PRO A 34 -0.38 2.26 -17.36
C PRO A 34 -0.54 3.74 -17.01
N HIS A 35 -0.54 4.08 -15.73
CA HIS A 35 -0.73 5.44 -15.23
C HIS A 35 0.57 6.12 -14.80
N PHE A 36 1.71 5.44 -14.84
CA PHE A 36 2.99 6.03 -14.41
C PHE A 36 3.32 7.27 -15.22
N GLY A 37 3.85 8.29 -14.54
CA GLY A 37 4.38 9.49 -15.18
C GLY A 37 5.80 9.26 -15.71
N ALA A 38 6.14 9.94 -16.79
CA ALA A 38 7.49 9.97 -17.30
C ALA A 38 8.32 10.98 -16.49
N GLY A 39 9.22 10.52 -15.65
CA GLY A 39 10.10 11.36 -14.82
C GLY A 39 10.42 10.76 -13.45
N PRO A 40 11.00 11.56 -12.55
CA PRO A 40 11.35 11.10 -11.21
C PRO A 40 10.15 10.56 -10.44
N ALA A 41 10.35 9.49 -9.68
CA ALA A 41 9.33 8.93 -8.82
C ALA A 41 9.83 8.80 -7.37
N LEU A 42 8.86 8.77 -6.45
CA LEU A 42 9.10 8.62 -5.03
C LEU A 42 8.25 7.47 -4.48
N GLU A 43 8.86 6.53 -3.78
CA GLU A 43 8.17 5.56 -2.94
C GLU A 43 8.31 5.97 -1.47
N ILE A 44 7.22 5.96 -0.73
CA ILE A 44 7.15 6.32 0.68
C ILE A 44 6.82 5.07 1.49
N GLY A 45 7.77 4.62 2.32
CA GLY A 45 7.65 3.41 3.11
C GLY A 45 7.80 2.15 2.26
N CYS A 46 9.02 1.65 2.11
CA CYS A 46 9.28 0.45 1.31
C CYS A 46 9.38 -0.83 2.13
N TYR A 47 9.52 -0.74 3.46
CA TYR A 47 9.85 -1.87 4.33
C TYR A 47 11.06 -2.66 3.77
N HIS A 48 10.89 -3.93 3.41
CA HIS A 48 11.95 -4.78 2.83
C HIS A 48 12.08 -4.66 1.31
N GLY A 49 11.43 -3.69 0.66
CA GLY A 49 11.60 -3.37 -0.75
C GLY A 49 10.80 -4.22 -1.72
N ASP A 50 9.77 -4.94 -1.27
CA ASP A 50 8.99 -5.80 -2.17
C ASP A 50 8.26 -5.02 -3.27
N SER A 51 7.74 -3.83 -2.98
CA SER A 51 7.15 -2.94 -3.98
C SER A 51 8.23 -2.23 -4.79
N THR A 52 9.36 -1.87 -4.16
CA THR A 52 10.49 -1.22 -4.80
C THR A 52 11.04 -2.07 -5.95
N ILE A 53 11.20 -3.40 -5.73
CA ILE A 53 11.64 -4.37 -6.76
C ILE A 53 10.73 -4.32 -8.00
N GLU A 54 9.43 -4.19 -7.79
CA GLU A 54 8.49 -4.11 -8.91
C GLU A 54 8.52 -2.73 -9.59
N LEU A 55 8.61 -1.65 -8.82
CA LEU A 55 8.66 -0.28 -9.33
C LEU A 55 9.92 -0.02 -10.16
N GLU A 56 11.09 -0.50 -9.73
CA GLU A 56 12.36 -0.29 -10.45
C GLU A 56 12.41 -0.92 -11.85
N LYS A 57 11.54 -1.89 -12.15
CA LYS A 57 11.43 -2.48 -13.48
C LYS A 57 10.91 -1.47 -14.52
N TYR A 58 10.14 -0.48 -14.08
CA TYR A 58 9.46 0.50 -14.94
C TYR A 58 9.98 1.92 -14.75
N ILE A 59 10.63 2.21 -13.62
CA ILE A 59 11.03 3.57 -13.21
C ILE A 59 12.55 3.61 -13.07
N SER A 60 13.21 4.41 -13.89
CA SER A 60 14.66 4.53 -13.88
C SER A 60 15.20 5.52 -12.85
N ASP A 61 14.42 6.53 -12.45
CA ASP A 61 14.77 7.52 -11.42
C ASP A 61 13.82 7.38 -10.24
N LEU A 62 14.07 6.34 -9.42
CA LEU A 62 13.29 6.02 -8.23
C LEU A 62 14.03 6.44 -6.97
N THR A 63 13.38 7.27 -6.17
CA THR A 63 13.80 7.62 -4.80
C THR A 63 12.87 6.93 -3.81
N VAL A 64 13.41 6.46 -2.71
CA VAL A 64 12.68 5.76 -1.63
C VAL A 64 12.96 6.45 -0.31
N ILE A 65 11.91 6.80 0.44
CA ILE A 65 12.00 7.22 1.84
C ILE A 65 11.57 6.04 2.72
N GLU A 66 12.42 5.67 3.68
CA GLU A 66 12.11 4.65 4.67
C GLU A 66 12.61 5.10 6.05
N ALA A 67 11.72 5.04 7.04
CA ALA A 67 12.01 5.50 8.40
C ALA A 67 12.90 4.51 9.17
N SER A 68 12.74 3.19 8.94
CA SER A 68 13.57 2.16 9.56
C SER A 68 14.88 1.98 8.77
N ALA A 69 16.01 2.24 9.42
CA ALA A 69 17.34 2.00 8.84
C ALA A 69 17.56 0.50 8.55
N GLU A 70 17.04 -0.38 9.40
CA GLU A 70 17.16 -1.83 9.22
C GLU A 70 16.35 -2.34 8.04
N ALA A 71 15.07 -1.93 7.94
CA ALA A 71 14.22 -2.30 6.80
C ALA A 71 14.83 -1.78 5.49
N MET A 72 15.31 -0.53 5.49
CA MET A 72 15.98 0.07 4.34
C MET A 72 17.25 -0.71 3.95
N ALA A 73 18.05 -1.18 4.91
CA ALA A 73 19.25 -1.97 4.61
C ALA A 73 18.91 -3.29 3.91
N VAL A 74 17.82 -3.95 4.33
CA VAL A 74 17.30 -5.15 3.65
C VAL A 74 16.85 -4.81 2.23
N ALA A 75 16.05 -3.74 2.06
CA ALA A 75 15.57 -3.32 0.74
C ALA A 75 16.72 -3.00 -0.22
N ARG A 76 17.75 -2.27 0.23
CA ARG A 76 18.95 -1.96 -0.57
C ARG A 76 19.67 -3.21 -1.10
N GLY A 77 19.71 -4.28 -0.32
CA GLY A 77 20.33 -5.54 -0.73
C GLY A 77 19.55 -6.31 -1.80
N ARG A 78 18.33 -5.87 -2.14
CA ARG A 78 17.40 -6.58 -3.02
C ARG A 78 17.10 -5.85 -4.34
N VAL A 79 17.49 -4.59 -4.45
CA VAL A 79 17.23 -3.74 -5.61
C VAL A 79 18.53 -3.27 -6.26
N SER A 80 18.44 -2.69 -7.45
CA SER A 80 19.61 -2.16 -8.15
C SER A 80 20.16 -0.90 -7.48
N GLU A 81 21.46 -0.63 -7.69
CA GLU A 81 22.14 0.58 -7.18
C GLU A 81 21.58 1.91 -7.74
N ARG A 82 20.71 1.84 -8.75
CA ARG A 82 20.03 3.02 -9.32
C ARG A 82 19.00 3.61 -8.36
N VAL A 83 18.43 2.78 -7.48
CA VAL A 83 17.41 3.22 -6.52
C VAL A 83 18.08 4.05 -5.42
N LYS A 84 17.59 5.28 -5.25
CA LYS A 84 18.09 6.21 -4.25
C LYS A 84 17.31 6.06 -2.96
N PHE A 85 17.99 5.77 -1.85
CA PHE A 85 17.37 5.61 -0.54
C PHE A 85 17.68 6.78 0.39
N ILE A 86 16.67 7.25 1.09
CA ILE A 86 16.73 8.27 2.13
C ILE A 86 16.18 7.67 3.41
N ASN A 87 17.02 7.52 4.44
CA ASN A 87 16.56 7.12 5.75
C ASN A 87 16.06 8.35 6.51
N ALA A 88 14.78 8.55 6.48
CA ALA A 88 14.13 9.67 7.15
C ALA A 88 12.64 9.37 7.38
N MET A 89 12.07 10.04 8.35
CA MET A 89 10.62 10.14 8.48
C MET A 89 10.06 11.06 7.40
N ILE A 90 8.86 10.76 6.91
CA ILE A 90 8.20 11.61 5.91
C ILE A 90 7.94 13.01 6.48
N GLU A 91 7.65 13.11 7.76
CA GLU A 91 7.41 14.37 8.47
C GLU A 91 8.63 15.30 8.46
N GLU A 92 9.83 14.73 8.43
CA GLU A 92 11.12 15.45 8.45
C GLU A 92 11.68 15.69 7.05
N SER A 93 11.10 15.06 6.03
CA SER A 93 11.59 15.15 4.64
C SER A 93 11.01 16.37 3.94
N GLU A 94 11.80 16.97 3.06
CA GLU A 94 11.36 18.07 2.19
C GLU A 94 11.91 17.86 0.77
N PHE A 95 11.07 18.10 -0.22
CA PHE A 95 11.42 18.06 -1.64
C PHE A 95 10.81 19.23 -2.39
N GLU A 96 11.54 19.73 -3.37
CA GLU A 96 10.95 20.59 -4.40
C GLU A 96 9.93 19.80 -5.25
N PRO A 97 8.89 20.45 -5.77
CA PRO A 97 7.90 19.81 -6.63
C PRO A 97 8.54 19.23 -7.90
N LYS A 98 8.66 17.92 -7.99
CA LYS A 98 9.35 17.27 -9.12
C LYS A 98 8.87 15.87 -9.46
N PHE A 99 8.16 15.19 -8.56
CA PHE A 99 7.85 13.79 -8.79
C PHE A 99 6.64 13.64 -9.73
N SER A 100 6.86 12.91 -10.81
CA SER A 100 5.80 12.55 -11.76
C SER A 100 4.90 11.42 -11.22
N SER A 101 5.42 10.63 -10.29
CA SER A 101 4.68 9.58 -9.59
C SER A 101 5.16 9.50 -8.13
N ILE A 102 4.21 9.48 -7.19
CA ILE A 102 4.50 9.20 -5.78
C ILE A 102 3.67 7.99 -5.37
N PHE A 103 4.29 7.05 -4.68
CA PHE A 103 3.67 5.79 -4.25
C PHE A 103 3.61 5.71 -2.73
N MET A 104 2.42 5.43 -2.21
CA MET A 104 2.14 5.08 -0.81
C MET A 104 1.42 3.73 -0.81
N ILE A 105 2.18 2.64 -0.75
CA ILE A 105 1.68 1.28 -0.84
C ILE A 105 1.68 0.67 0.55
N ASN A 106 0.50 0.47 1.14
CA ASN A 106 0.31 0.04 2.53
C ASN A 106 1.12 0.91 3.50
N THR A 107 1.04 2.21 3.34
CA THR A 107 1.83 3.20 4.11
C THR A 107 0.92 4.22 4.79
N LEU A 108 -0.13 4.68 4.11
CA LEU A 108 -0.99 5.76 4.62
C LEU A 108 -1.72 5.39 5.92
N GLU A 109 -2.07 4.11 6.09
CA GLU A 109 -2.69 3.58 7.30
C GLU A 109 -1.79 3.65 8.54
N HIS A 110 -0.47 3.78 8.35
CA HIS A 110 0.52 3.88 9.42
C HIS A 110 0.80 5.32 9.88
N MET A 111 0.36 6.32 9.12
CA MET A 111 0.64 7.73 9.41
C MET A 111 -0.13 8.20 10.66
N GLU A 112 0.55 8.90 11.57
CA GLU A 112 -0.11 9.52 12.73
C GLU A 112 -1.08 10.61 12.26
N ASP A 113 -0.65 11.50 11.38
CA ASP A 113 -1.44 12.55 10.75
C ASP A 113 -1.46 12.36 9.22
N ALA A 114 -2.51 11.71 8.73
CA ALA A 114 -2.67 11.44 7.30
C ALA A 114 -2.92 12.72 6.49
N GLU A 115 -3.62 13.73 7.05
CA GLU A 115 -3.90 14.99 6.34
C GLU A 115 -2.60 15.80 6.15
N SER A 116 -1.79 15.93 7.20
CA SER A 116 -0.48 16.58 7.11
C SER A 116 0.42 15.87 6.10
N THR A 117 0.50 14.54 6.19
CA THR A 117 1.27 13.70 5.26
C THR A 117 0.82 13.89 3.80
N LEU A 118 -0.48 13.79 3.52
CA LEU A 118 -1.01 13.95 2.16
C LEU A 118 -0.80 15.37 1.61
N SER A 119 -0.90 16.39 2.46
CA SER A 119 -0.63 17.79 2.07
C SER A 119 0.82 17.98 1.66
N LYS A 120 1.75 17.40 2.42
CA LYS A 120 3.19 17.40 2.12
C LYS A 120 3.49 16.66 0.82
N VAL A 121 2.97 15.45 0.67
CA VAL A 121 3.12 14.63 -0.55
C VAL A 121 2.57 15.36 -1.79
N LYS A 122 1.41 16.02 -1.66
CA LYS A 122 0.85 16.85 -2.73
C LYS A 122 1.82 17.95 -3.15
N ALA A 123 2.49 18.61 -2.19
CA ALA A 123 3.46 19.67 -2.52
C ALA A 123 4.64 19.15 -3.35
N TRP A 124 5.06 17.90 -3.16
CA TRP A 124 6.18 17.26 -3.88
C TRP A 124 5.83 16.77 -5.29
N LEU A 125 4.55 16.64 -5.62
CA LEU A 125 4.11 16.28 -6.98
C LEU A 125 4.51 17.37 -7.98
N ALA A 126 4.93 16.97 -9.16
CA ALA A 126 4.97 17.84 -10.34
C ALA A 126 3.55 18.28 -10.73
N ASP A 127 3.40 19.29 -11.60
CA ASP A 127 2.08 19.81 -11.98
C ASP A 127 1.13 18.75 -12.56
N SER A 128 1.65 17.83 -13.37
CA SER A 128 0.92 16.67 -13.90
C SER A 128 1.20 15.38 -13.13
N GLY A 129 1.84 15.47 -11.96
CA GLY A 129 2.23 14.33 -11.16
C GLY A 129 1.03 13.61 -10.55
N LYS A 130 1.20 12.33 -10.28
CA LYS A 130 0.15 11.46 -9.72
C LYS A 130 0.60 10.84 -8.43
N LEU A 131 -0.31 10.83 -7.47
CA LEU A 131 -0.19 10.08 -6.23
C LEU A 131 -0.93 8.75 -6.36
N PHE A 132 -0.23 7.66 -6.10
CA PHE A 132 -0.76 6.31 -6.06
C PHE A 132 -0.84 5.86 -4.60
N VAL A 133 -2.04 5.60 -4.13
CA VAL A 133 -2.27 5.10 -2.77
C VAL A 133 -2.94 3.74 -2.87
N LEU A 134 -2.36 2.74 -2.22
CA LEU A 134 -2.99 1.43 -1.96
C LEU A 134 -3.05 1.23 -0.45
N VAL A 135 -4.21 0.81 0.05
CA VAL A 135 -4.43 0.52 1.48
C VAL A 135 -5.29 -0.74 1.65
N PRO A 136 -5.17 -1.45 2.78
CA PRO A 136 -6.10 -2.51 3.15
C PRO A 136 -7.53 -1.97 3.23
N ASN A 137 -8.49 -2.76 2.74
CA ASN A 137 -9.89 -2.34 2.66
C ASN A 137 -10.66 -2.70 3.93
N ALA A 138 -11.21 -1.72 4.62
CA ALA A 138 -12.10 -1.90 5.75
C ALA A 138 -13.38 -2.68 5.39
N ASP A 139 -13.85 -2.56 4.14
CA ASP A 139 -15.07 -3.22 3.65
C ASP A 139 -14.79 -4.54 2.92
N ALA A 140 -13.55 -5.07 3.01
CA ALA A 140 -13.22 -6.37 2.43
C ALA A 140 -14.15 -7.47 2.97
N PRO A 141 -14.67 -8.38 2.12
CA PRO A 141 -15.59 -9.43 2.56
C PRO A 141 -15.02 -10.30 3.70
N SER A 142 -13.73 -10.62 3.66
CA SER A 142 -13.06 -11.36 4.74
C SER A 142 -13.16 -10.63 6.09
N ARG A 143 -13.08 -9.29 6.08
CA ARG A 143 -13.19 -8.47 7.28
C ARG A 143 -14.64 -8.38 7.76
N GLN A 144 -15.59 -8.15 6.85
CA GLN A 144 -17.02 -8.15 7.19
C GLN A 144 -17.46 -9.49 7.77
N ILE A 145 -17.01 -10.62 7.19
CA ILE A 145 -17.24 -11.95 7.74
C ILE A 145 -16.69 -12.06 9.16
N ALA A 146 -15.45 -11.56 9.41
CA ALA A 146 -14.87 -11.57 10.75
C ALA A 146 -15.68 -10.73 11.75
N VAL A 147 -16.27 -9.61 11.32
CA VAL A 147 -17.19 -8.82 12.15
C VAL A 147 -18.46 -9.64 12.50
N HIS A 148 -19.07 -10.28 11.52
CA HIS A 148 -20.24 -11.13 11.76
C HIS A 148 -19.95 -12.39 12.61
N MET A 149 -18.68 -12.84 12.60
CA MET A 149 -18.21 -13.92 13.49
C MET A 149 -17.88 -13.41 14.92
N GLY A 150 -17.93 -12.11 15.17
CA GLY A 150 -17.55 -11.51 16.46
C GLY A 150 -16.02 -11.48 16.70
N LEU A 151 -15.20 -11.67 15.68
CA LEU A 151 -13.74 -11.63 15.76
C LEU A 151 -13.17 -10.21 15.63
N VAL A 152 -13.93 -9.31 15.01
CA VAL A 152 -13.61 -7.89 14.83
C VAL A 152 -14.83 -7.09 15.28
N GLU A 153 -14.64 -6.00 16.00
CA GLU A 153 -15.71 -5.21 16.59
C GLU A 153 -16.58 -4.52 15.53
N HIS A 154 -15.96 -3.90 14.55
CA HIS A 154 -16.63 -3.28 13.39
C HIS A 154 -15.62 -3.12 12.23
N ASN A 155 -16.12 -2.87 11.01
CA ASN A 155 -15.28 -2.81 9.80
C ASN A 155 -14.10 -1.82 9.91
N ASN A 156 -14.29 -0.69 10.55
CA ASN A 156 -13.23 0.33 10.71
C ASN A 156 -12.38 0.16 11.97
N ALA A 157 -12.58 -0.90 12.76
CA ALA A 157 -11.78 -1.16 13.95
C ALA A 157 -10.32 -1.44 13.55
N VAL A 158 -9.36 -0.89 14.28
CA VAL A 158 -7.96 -1.34 14.22
C VAL A 158 -7.83 -2.47 15.22
N THR A 159 -7.62 -3.68 14.73
CA THR A 159 -7.45 -4.87 15.60
C THR A 159 -6.11 -4.84 16.33
N GLN A 160 -5.97 -5.60 17.41
CA GLN A 160 -4.72 -5.66 18.15
C GLN A 160 -3.52 -6.11 17.25
N PRO A 161 -3.64 -7.13 16.37
CA PRO A 161 -2.56 -7.44 15.43
C PRO A 161 -2.23 -6.29 14.48
N GLU A 162 -3.23 -5.60 13.92
CA GLU A 162 -3.00 -4.44 13.05
C GLU A 162 -2.30 -3.30 13.79
N TRP A 163 -2.72 -3.01 15.03
CA TRP A 163 -2.05 -2.03 15.87
C TRP A 163 -0.58 -2.39 16.13
N GLN A 164 -0.31 -3.65 16.45
CA GLN A 164 1.06 -4.15 16.61
C GLN A 164 1.88 -4.04 15.31
N HIS A 165 1.22 -4.16 14.14
CA HIS A 165 1.83 -3.92 12.84
C HIS A 165 1.97 -2.44 12.50
N GLY A 166 1.59 -1.54 13.39
CA GLY A 166 1.76 -0.11 13.24
C GLY A 166 0.59 0.62 12.58
N HIS A 167 -0.54 -0.07 12.28
CA HIS A 167 -1.72 0.61 11.76
C HIS A 167 -2.31 1.58 12.78
N ARG A 168 -2.69 2.75 12.33
CA ARG A 168 -3.38 3.79 13.13
C ARG A 168 -4.83 3.95 12.72
N ARG A 169 -5.17 3.45 11.54
CA ARG A 169 -6.52 3.49 10.95
C ARG A 169 -6.71 2.40 9.93
N THR A 170 -7.97 2.23 9.53
CA THR A 170 -8.36 1.43 8.36
C THR A 170 -9.09 2.34 7.37
N TYR A 171 -9.09 1.98 6.11
CA TYR A 171 -9.71 2.77 5.05
C TYR A 171 -10.81 2.03 4.32
N SER A 172 -11.96 2.69 4.13
CA SER A 172 -12.92 2.41 3.06
C SER A 172 -12.70 3.42 1.92
N PHE A 173 -13.40 3.26 0.78
CA PHE A 173 -13.35 4.28 -0.27
C PHE A 173 -13.76 5.67 0.25
N ASP A 174 -14.83 5.75 1.04
CA ASP A 174 -15.34 7.03 1.54
C ASP A 174 -14.32 7.74 2.43
N THR A 175 -13.64 7.00 3.32
CA THR A 175 -12.66 7.59 4.22
C THR A 175 -11.37 7.95 3.50
N LEU A 176 -10.90 7.13 2.55
CA LEU A 176 -9.73 7.42 1.73
C LEU A 176 -9.96 8.67 0.86
N GLU A 177 -11.08 8.73 0.14
CA GLU A 177 -11.41 9.88 -0.72
C GLU A 177 -11.67 11.15 0.08
N ARG A 178 -12.27 11.03 1.26
CA ARG A 178 -12.43 12.17 2.17
C ARG A 178 -11.08 12.79 2.51
N ASP A 179 -10.11 11.98 2.92
CA ASP A 179 -8.80 12.47 3.35
C ASP A 179 -8.01 13.06 2.16
N LEU A 180 -8.04 12.41 0.99
CA LEU A 180 -7.45 12.94 -0.24
C LEU A 180 -8.08 14.30 -0.63
N ARG A 181 -9.41 14.39 -0.61
CA ARG A 181 -10.15 15.60 -0.99
C ARG A 181 -9.91 16.77 -0.04
N LYS A 182 -9.81 16.50 1.27
CA LYS A 182 -9.46 17.53 2.27
C LYS A 182 -8.11 18.18 1.99
N CYS A 183 -7.16 17.41 1.48
CA CYS A 183 -5.85 17.91 1.07
C CYS A 183 -5.86 18.54 -0.35
N GLY A 184 -7.02 18.63 -1.00
CA GLY A 184 -7.16 19.17 -2.34
C GLY A 184 -6.54 18.29 -3.44
N LEU A 185 -6.46 16.99 -3.20
CA LEU A 185 -6.12 15.98 -4.19
C LEU A 185 -7.39 15.50 -4.90
N LYS A 186 -7.36 15.44 -6.23
CA LYS A 186 -8.46 14.98 -7.06
C LYS A 186 -8.22 13.54 -7.50
N THR A 187 -9.06 12.61 -7.07
CA THR A 187 -9.03 11.23 -7.55
C THR A 187 -9.41 11.19 -9.05
N ILE A 188 -8.53 10.63 -9.87
CA ILE A 188 -8.71 10.45 -11.33
C ILE A 188 -8.98 9.00 -11.70
N ALA A 189 -8.55 8.05 -10.86
CA ALA A 189 -8.89 6.64 -10.97
C ALA A 189 -8.94 6.03 -9.58
N ARG A 190 -9.84 5.07 -9.38
CA ARG A 190 -9.93 4.28 -8.15
C ARG A 190 -10.42 2.88 -8.47
N GLY A 191 -10.12 1.94 -7.61
CA GLY A 191 -10.59 0.57 -7.75
C GLY A 191 -10.13 -0.31 -6.62
N GLY A 192 -10.36 -1.60 -6.76
CA GLY A 192 -9.96 -2.61 -5.80
C GLY A 192 -8.99 -3.61 -6.41
N ILE A 193 -8.19 -4.23 -5.56
CA ILE A 193 -7.26 -5.30 -5.93
C ILE A 193 -7.72 -6.59 -5.25
N ILE A 194 -8.08 -7.58 -6.06
CA ILE A 194 -8.50 -8.94 -5.69
C ILE A 194 -9.75 -8.98 -4.78
N PHE A 195 -10.89 -9.34 -5.36
CA PHE A 195 -12.05 -9.76 -4.60
C PHE A 195 -11.74 -11.03 -3.80
N LYS A 196 -11.93 -10.99 -2.47
CA LYS A 196 -11.52 -12.11 -1.62
C LYS A 196 -12.37 -12.21 -0.34
N ALA A 197 -13.01 -13.35 -0.13
CA ALA A 197 -13.78 -13.65 1.08
C ALA A 197 -12.97 -14.35 2.19
N LEU A 198 -11.87 -14.98 1.85
CA LEU A 198 -11.00 -15.70 2.79
C LEU A 198 -10.00 -14.76 3.46
N ALA A 199 -9.58 -15.04 4.69
CA ALA A 199 -8.40 -14.42 5.28
C ALA A 199 -7.11 -14.80 4.50
N ASN A 200 -6.03 -14.01 4.60
CA ASN A 200 -4.80 -14.26 3.82
C ASN A 200 -4.26 -15.68 4.03
N PHE A 201 -4.17 -16.14 5.27
CA PHE A 201 -3.68 -17.50 5.58
C PHE A 201 -4.59 -18.60 5.02
N GLN A 202 -5.90 -18.37 4.95
CA GLN A 202 -6.85 -19.32 4.36
C GLN A 202 -6.70 -19.39 2.86
N PHE A 203 -6.48 -18.23 2.22
CA PHE A 203 -6.26 -18.12 0.78
C PHE A 203 -4.97 -18.86 0.38
N ASP A 204 -3.88 -18.64 1.11
CA ASP A 204 -2.61 -19.33 0.88
C ASP A 204 -2.74 -20.84 1.02
N ARG A 205 -3.41 -21.32 2.08
CA ARG A 205 -3.69 -22.75 2.25
C ARG A 205 -4.52 -23.35 1.13
N ALA A 206 -5.48 -22.60 0.60
CA ALA A 206 -6.31 -23.05 -0.51
C ALA A 206 -5.49 -23.16 -1.81
N LEU A 207 -4.54 -22.25 -2.04
CA LEU A 207 -3.58 -22.32 -3.15
C LEU A 207 -2.63 -23.51 -2.98
N GLU A 208 -2.02 -23.67 -1.83
CA GLU A 208 -1.09 -24.78 -1.50
C GLU A 208 -1.75 -26.16 -1.66
N ALA A 209 -3.01 -26.26 -1.25
CA ALA A 209 -3.80 -27.49 -1.37
C ALA A 209 -4.36 -27.72 -2.78
N GLY A 210 -4.14 -26.81 -3.74
CA GLY A 210 -4.69 -26.90 -5.10
C GLY A 210 -6.23 -26.78 -5.16
N ILE A 211 -6.88 -26.28 -4.10
CA ILE A 211 -8.33 -26.03 -4.08
C ILE A 211 -8.67 -24.86 -5.00
N ILE A 212 -7.81 -23.86 -5.03
CA ILE A 212 -7.83 -22.73 -5.96
C ILE A 212 -6.49 -22.66 -6.72
N ASN A 213 -6.50 -22.01 -7.87
CA ASN A 213 -5.34 -21.89 -8.75
C ASN A 213 -5.24 -20.48 -9.35
N GLU A 214 -4.26 -20.24 -10.20
CA GLU A 214 -4.03 -18.94 -10.85
C GLU A 214 -5.27 -18.45 -11.61
N ALA A 215 -5.97 -19.31 -12.33
CA ALA A 215 -7.19 -18.94 -13.05
C ALA A 215 -8.30 -18.45 -12.11
N TYR A 216 -8.39 -19.05 -10.91
CA TYR A 216 -9.29 -18.55 -9.87
C TYR A 216 -8.87 -17.17 -9.36
N VAL A 217 -7.57 -16.94 -9.16
CA VAL A 217 -7.03 -15.64 -8.74
C VAL A 217 -7.31 -14.57 -9.79
N ASP A 218 -7.06 -14.86 -11.06
CA ASP A 218 -7.40 -13.98 -12.18
C ASP A 218 -8.90 -13.64 -12.23
N ALA A 219 -9.76 -14.64 -11.97
CA ALA A 219 -11.20 -14.42 -11.91
C ALA A 219 -11.58 -13.54 -10.72
N CYS A 220 -10.95 -13.69 -9.56
CA CYS A 220 -11.12 -12.82 -8.41
C CYS A 220 -10.68 -11.38 -8.71
N HIS A 221 -9.62 -11.17 -9.46
CA HIS A 221 -9.20 -9.84 -9.88
C HIS A 221 -10.24 -9.20 -10.79
N ARG A 222 -10.67 -9.89 -11.85
CA ARG A 222 -11.73 -9.40 -12.77
C ARG A 222 -13.05 -9.13 -12.06
N LEU A 223 -13.42 -9.96 -11.08
CA LEU A 223 -14.60 -9.71 -10.25
C LEU A 223 -14.43 -8.46 -9.39
N GLY A 224 -13.21 -8.19 -8.93
CA GLY A 224 -12.84 -6.97 -8.20
C GLY A 224 -13.00 -5.69 -9.02
N GLU A 225 -12.82 -5.74 -10.35
CA GLU A 225 -13.09 -4.60 -11.23
C GLU A 225 -14.59 -4.25 -11.27
N ILE A 226 -15.46 -5.24 -11.12
CA ILE A 226 -16.92 -5.06 -11.07
C ILE A 226 -17.37 -4.62 -9.67
N TYR A 227 -16.77 -5.18 -8.62
CA TYR A 227 -17.11 -4.95 -7.21
C TYR A 227 -15.92 -4.43 -6.41
N PRO A 228 -15.37 -3.26 -6.75
CA PRO A 228 -14.12 -2.77 -6.15
C PRO A 228 -14.20 -2.58 -4.63
N SER A 229 -15.38 -2.26 -4.09
CA SER A 229 -15.58 -2.10 -2.65
C SER A 229 -15.42 -3.41 -1.86
N PHE A 230 -15.45 -4.56 -2.53
CA PHE A 230 -15.29 -5.88 -1.91
C PHE A 230 -13.94 -6.53 -2.22
N CYS A 231 -12.95 -5.74 -2.58
CA CYS A 231 -11.58 -6.22 -2.76
C CYS A 231 -10.81 -6.24 -1.45
N ALA A 232 -9.73 -7.02 -1.40
CA ALA A 232 -8.83 -7.10 -0.25
C ALA A 232 -8.15 -5.77 0.04
N SER A 233 -7.73 -5.07 -1.01
CA SER A 233 -7.16 -3.71 -0.96
C SER A 233 -7.93 -2.79 -1.88
N ILE A 234 -7.94 -1.51 -1.54
CA ILE A 234 -8.48 -0.44 -2.38
C ILE A 234 -7.37 0.54 -2.74
N TYR A 235 -7.52 1.18 -3.90
CA TYR A 235 -6.56 2.18 -4.35
C TYR A 235 -7.22 3.46 -4.84
N SER A 236 -6.44 4.52 -4.81
CA SER A 236 -6.72 5.78 -5.48
C SER A 236 -5.49 6.25 -6.26
N ILE A 237 -5.70 6.73 -7.48
CA ILE A 237 -4.72 7.51 -8.24
C ILE A 237 -5.26 8.93 -8.28
N SER A 238 -4.48 9.89 -7.77
CA SER A 238 -4.92 11.26 -7.56
C SER A 238 -3.92 12.26 -8.14
N GLN A 239 -4.39 13.45 -8.46
CA GLN A 239 -3.61 14.60 -8.94
C GLN A 239 -3.87 15.82 -8.05
N LYS A 240 -3.01 16.86 -8.21
CA LYS A 240 -3.24 18.19 -7.59
C LYS A 240 -4.58 18.78 -7.98
#